data_d4ed989908996087c079e9bec7d3c59e
#
_entry.id   d4ed989908996087c079e9bec7d3c59e
#
_cell.length_a   1.000
_cell.length_b   1.000
_cell.length_c   1.000
_cell.angle_alpha   90.00
_cell.angle_beta   90.00
_cell.angle_gamma   90.00
#
_symmetry.space_group_name_H-M   'P 1'
#
loop_
_entity.id
_entity.type
_entity.pdbx_description
1 polymer ?
#
loop_
_entity_poly.entity_id
_entity_poly.type
_entity_poly.pdbx_seq_one_letter_code
_entity_poly.pdbx_strand_id
1 'polypeptide(L)'
;SSTVVFNKTLGIYTGHMGIDFAADAGTNVVAVYDGTIESVTTSYLQGTTVTIDHGNGLKSVYNSIEAAENLTEGKAVKKGDVIGAVSDNNRQEYKDGAHLHFEVIENGEKIDPETYLLSSEK
;
A
#
# COMPACT_ATOMS: atom_id res chain seq x y z
N SER A 1 15.04 -10.45 0.45
CA SER A 1 14.01 -9.93 1.29
C SER A 1 12.66 -9.99 0.60
N SER A 2 11.62 -9.88 1.38
CA SER A 2 10.28 -10.07 0.87
C SER A 2 9.60 -8.75 0.57
N THR A 3 8.52 -8.85 -0.18
CA THR A 3 7.61 -7.74 -0.39
C THR A 3 6.26 -8.15 0.15
N VAL A 4 5.49 -7.18 0.63
CA VAL A 4 4.26 -7.51 1.33
C VAL A 4 3.03 -7.57 0.43
N VAL A 5 2.92 -6.67 -0.54
CA VAL A 5 1.66 -6.45 -1.22
C VAL A 5 1.16 -7.67 -1.99
N PHE A 6 2.07 -8.50 -2.47
CA PHE A 6 1.67 -9.67 -3.25
C PHE A 6 1.52 -10.93 -2.41
N ASN A 7 1.81 -10.87 -1.12
CA ASN A 7 1.74 -12.05 -0.27
C ASN A 7 0.47 -12.01 0.57
N LYS A 8 -0.62 -12.42 -0.03
CA LYS A 8 -1.91 -12.34 0.65
C LYS A 8 -2.02 -13.25 1.88
N THR A 9 -1.10 -14.21 2.01
CA THR A 9 -1.15 -15.07 3.20
C THR A 9 -0.79 -14.31 4.47
N LEU A 10 -0.17 -13.13 4.33
CA LEU A 10 0.14 -12.29 5.48
C LEU A 10 -0.93 -11.24 5.73
N GLY A 11 -1.93 -11.15 4.86
CA GLY A 11 -2.94 -10.12 4.98
C GLY A 11 -4.00 -10.48 6.00
N ILE A 12 -4.48 -9.48 6.70
CA ILE A 12 -5.57 -9.61 7.66
C ILE A 12 -6.68 -8.66 7.21
N TYR A 13 -7.85 -9.22 6.94
CA TYR A 13 -8.97 -8.42 6.47
C TYR A 13 -9.50 -7.58 7.63
N THR A 14 -9.63 -6.28 7.41
CA THR A 14 -10.00 -5.38 8.50
C THR A 14 -11.49 -5.07 8.56
N GLY A 15 -12.25 -5.49 7.58
CA GLY A 15 -13.68 -5.19 7.56
C GLY A 15 -14.03 -3.81 7.02
N HIS A 16 -13.04 -3.01 6.64
CA HIS A 16 -13.24 -1.69 6.05
C HIS A 16 -12.76 -1.64 4.62
N MET A 17 -12.88 -2.75 3.92
CA MET A 17 -12.40 -2.86 2.55
C MET A 17 -10.91 -2.58 2.43
N GLY A 18 -10.17 -2.93 3.49
CA GLY A 18 -8.73 -2.80 3.51
C GLY A 18 -8.11 -4.08 4.03
N ILE A 19 -6.83 -4.26 3.80
CA ILE A 19 -6.07 -5.40 4.29
C ILE A 19 -4.85 -4.88 5.02
N ASP A 20 -4.62 -5.40 6.23
CA ASP A 20 -3.39 -5.14 6.97
C ASP A 20 -2.44 -6.30 6.75
N PHE A 21 -1.26 -5.99 6.25
CA PHE A 21 -0.22 -7.00 6.04
C PHE A 21 0.79 -6.87 7.17
N ALA A 22 0.91 -7.91 7.97
CA ALA A 22 1.93 -7.95 9.02
C ALA A 22 3.29 -8.19 8.38
N ALA A 23 4.26 -7.36 8.72
CA ALA A 23 5.59 -7.49 8.15
C ALA A 23 6.56 -6.70 9.01
N ASP A 24 7.83 -7.10 8.97
CA ASP A 24 8.85 -6.38 9.70
C ASP A 24 9.06 -4.99 9.12
N ALA A 25 9.37 -4.04 9.98
CA ALA A 25 9.74 -2.71 9.52
C ALA A 25 10.91 -2.84 8.55
N GLY A 26 10.86 -2.06 7.47
CA GLY A 26 11.88 -2.12 6.44
C GLY A 26 11.56 -3.08 5.30
N THR A 27 10.50 -3.89 5.41
CA THR A 27 10.10 -4.78 4.31
C THR A 27 9.64 -3.92 3.14
N ASN A 28 10.10 -4.27 1.93
CA ASN A 28 9.77 -3.49 0.74
C ASN A 28 8.28 -3.56 0.42
N VAL A 29 7.74 -2.42 0.02
CA VAL A 29 6.38 -2.30 -0.48
C VAL A 29 6.46 -1.94 -1.95
N VAL A 30 5.71 -2.67 -2.79
CA VAL A 30 5.79 -2.48 -4.24
C VAL A 30 4.44 -2.11 -4.82
N ALA A 31 4.48 -1.46 -5.98
CA ALA A 31 3.27 -1.10 -6.70
C ALA A 31 2.57 -2.36 -7.19
N VAL A 32 1.25 -2.43 -7.02
CA VAL A 32 0.49 -3.61 -7.42
C VAL A 32 0.23 -3.66 -8.93
N TYR A 33 0.21 -2.51 -9.58
CA TYR A 33 0.01 -2.39 -11.03
C TYR A 33 0.76 -1.16 -11.52
N ASP A 34 0.92 -1.07 -12.83
CA ASP A 34 1.46 0.13 -13.45
C ASP A 34 0.56 1.32 -13.12
N GLY A 35 1.13 2.48 -12.97
CA GLY A 35 0.34 3.69 -12.71
C GLY A 35 1.20 4.90 -12.52
N THR A 36 0.60 5.91 -11.93
CA THR A 36 1.25 7.19 -11.65
C THR A 36 1.02 7.53 -10.20
N ILE A 37 2.04 8.05 -9.54
CA ILE A 37 1.90 8.48 -8.15
C ILE A 37 0.95 9.68 -8.10
N GLU A 38 -0.18 9.49 -7.46
CA GLU A 38 -1.16 10.56 -7.32
C GLU A 38 -0.82 11.48 -6.16
N SER A 39 -0.41 10.90 -5.02
CA SER A 39 -0.07 11.69 -3.84
C SER A 39 0.84 10.92 -2.91
N VAL A 40 1.63 11.68 -2.18
CA VAL A 40 2.47 11.17 -1.09
C VAL A 40 2.24 12.14 0.05
N THR A 41 1.54 11.71 1.09
CA THR A 41 1.20 12.58 2.21
C THR A 41 1.70 11.97 3.52
N THR A 42 2.02 12.83 4.47
CA THR A 42 2.53 12.38 5.76
C THR A 42 1.65 12.93 6.87
N SER A 43 1.33 12.07 7.81
CA SER A 43 0.52 12.42 8.96
C SER A 43 1.24 11.95 10.21
N TYR A 44 1.10 12.70 11.29
CA TYR A 44 1.72 12.32 12.56
C TYR A 44 1.23 10.96 13.04
N LEU A 45 -0.07 10.70 12.88
CA LEU A 45 -0.67 9.48 13.42
C LEU A 45 -0.50 8.28 12.50
N GLN A 46 -0.55 8.50 11.19
CA GLN A 46 -0.61 7.39 10.23
C GLN A 46 0.67 7.18 9.46
N GLY A 47 1.67 8.05 9.66
CA GLY A 47 2.87 7.97 8.87
C GLY A 47 2.61 8.46 7.45
N THR A 48 3.27 7.87 6.49
CA THR A 48 3.16 8.29 5.10
C THR A 48 2.16 7.41 4.36
N THR A 49 1.33 8.05 3.55
CA THR A 49 0.36 7.39 2.69
C THR A 49 0.70 7.69 1.24
N VAL A 50 0.80 6.64 0.43
CA VAL A 50 1.03 6.76 -1.00
C VAL A 50 -0.21 6.29 -1.73
N THR A 51 -0.68 7.07 -2.70
CA THR A 51 -1.79 6.69 -3.56
C THR A 51 -1.28 6.61 -4.99
N ILE A 52 -1.60 5.51 -5.66
CA ILE A 52 -1.23 5.30 -7.06
C ILE A 52 -2.50 5.29 -7.89
N ASP A 53 -2.51 6.09 -8.96
CA ASP A 53 -3.60 6.11 -9.93
C ASP A 53 -3.23 5.16 -11.06
N HIS A 54 -4.00 4.10 -11.23
CA HIS A 54 -3.74 3.07 -12.25
C HIS A 54 -4.53 3.33 -13.54
N GLY A 55 -5.32 4.41 -13.57
CA GLY A 55 -6.16 4.70 -14.72
C GLY A 55 -7.52 4.03 -14.60
N ASN A 56 -8.45 4.49 -15.41
CA ASN A 56 -9.81 3.94 -15.50
C ASN A 56 -10.53 3.92 -14.14
N GLY A 57 -10.20 4.87 -13.28
CA GLY A 57 -10.85 4.97 -11.97
C GLY A 57 -10.29 4.06 -10.89
N LEU A 58 -9.23 3.31 -11.19
CA LEU A 58 -8.65 2.39 -10.23
C LEU A 58 -7.45 3.01 -9.53
N LYS A 59 -7.44 2.94 -8.20
CA LYS A 59 -6.34 3.47 -7.39
C LYS A 59 -5.99 2.48 -6.30
N SER A 60 -4.71 2.46 -5.90
CA SER A 60 -4.29 1.71 -4.72
C SER A 60 -3.70 2.66 -3.71
N VAL A 61 -3.91 2.36 -2.42
CA VAL A 61 -3.51 3.22 -1.31
C VAL A 61 -2.69 2.40 -0.34
N TYR A 62 -1.55 2.95 0.05
CA TYR A 62 -0.59 2.28 0.92
C TYR A 62 -0.36 3.17 2.12
N ASN A 63 -0.81 2.73 3.29
CA ASN A 63 -0.68 3.50 4.54
C ASN A 63 0.41 2.91 5.41
N SER A 64 1.03 3.77 6.20
CA SER A 64 2.01 3.36 7.21
C SER A 64 3.30 2.87 6.60
N ILE A 65 3.78 3.57 5.58
CA ILE A 65 5.04 3.22 4.95
C ILE A 65 6.01 4.38 5.05
N GLU A 66 7.28 4.07 4.82
CA GLU A 66 8.32 5.07 4.55
C GLU A 66 8.46 5.12 3.05
N ALA A 67 8.16 6.28 2.45
CA ALA A 67 8.18 6.40 1.00
C ALA A 67 9.60 6.30 0.48
N ALA A 68 9.76 5.71 -0.71
CA ALA A 68 11.04 5.66 -1.39
C ALA A 68 11.55 7.08 -1.64
N GLU A 69 12.86 7.23 -1.68
CA GLU A 69 13.50 8.53 -1.66
C GLU A 69 13.06 9.46 -2.79
N ASN A 70 12.87 8.90 -3.97
CA ASN A 70 12.53 9.71 -5.13
C ASN A 70 11.06 9.64 -5.53
N LEU A 71 10.21 9.25 -4.62
CA LEU A 71 8.80 9.08 -4.91
C LEU A 71 8.10 10.43 -4.81
N THR A 72 7.60 10.93 -5.94
CA THR A 72 6.93 12.22 -5.98
C THR A 72 5.67 12.13 -6.82
N GLU A 73 4.77 13.08 -6.61
CA GLU A 73 3.54 13.15 -7.42
C GLU A 73 3.89 13.26 -8.89
N GLY A 74 3.17 12.51 -9.71
CA GLY A 74 3.38 12.50 -11.14
C GLY A 74 4.38 11.48 -11.64
N LYS A 75 5.10 10.82 -10.74
CA LYS A 75 6.08 9.82 -11.15
C LYS A 75 5.39 8.57 -11.66
N ALA A 76 5.84 8.06 -12.80
CA ALA A 76 5.33 6.80 -13.35
C ALA A 76 5.96 5.63 -12.61
N VAL A 77 5.18 4.62 -12.31
CA VAL A 77 5.67 3.39 -11.68
C VAL A 77 5.12 2.19 -12.42
N LYS A 78 5.82 1.08 -12.31
CA LYS A 78 5.40 -0.17 -12.91
C LYS A 78 5.13 -1.19 -11.80
N LYS A 79 4.28 -2.15 -12.12
CA LYS A 79 4.02 -3.26 -11.20
C LYS A 79 5.34 -3.83 -10.70
N GLY A 80 5.47 -3.94 -9.39
CA GLY A 80 6.67 -4.47 -8.78
C GLY A 80 7.73 -3.45 -8.42
N ASP A 81 7.57 -2.20 -8.86
CA ASP A 81 8.53 -1.14 -8.45
C ASP A 81 8.40 -0.89 -6.95
N VAL A 82 9.53 -0.73 -6.28
CA VAL A 82 9.54 -0.43 -4.86
C VAL A 82 9.09 1.01 -4.66
N ILE A 83 8.03 1.21 -3.88
CA ILE A 83 7.52 2.54 -3.59
C ILE A 83 7.83 2.97 -2.17
N GLY A 84 8.28 2.04 -1.34
CA GLY A 84 8.63 2.38 0.03
C GLY A 84 8.91 1.13 0.83
N ALA A 85 8.83 1.27 2.14
CA ALA A 85 9.05 0.16 3.06
C ALA A 85 8.07 0.29 4.21
N VAL A 86 7.75 -0.84 4.83
CA VAL A 86 6.88 -0.85 6.00
C VAL A 86 7.52 -0.04 7.11
N SER A 87 6.74 0.86 7.71
CA SER A 87 7.23 1.75 8.75
C SER A 87 6.85 1.19 10.12
N ASP A 88 7.70 1.46 11.12
CA ASP A 88 7.36 1.14 12.49
C ASP A 88 6.91 2.39 13.26
N ASN A 89 6.68 3.49 12.56
CA ASN A 89 6.35 4.76 13.19
C ASN A 89 4.86 5.07 13.24
N ASN A 90 4.02 4.08 12.99
CA ASN A 90 2.58 4.31 13.03
C ASN A 90 2.12 4.29 14.48
N ARG A 91 1.85 5.48 15.01
CA ARG A 91 1.49 5.61 16.41
C ARG A 91 0.12 5.05 16.73
N GLN A 92 -0.74 5.00 15.73
CA GLN A 92 -2.10 4.53 15.92
C GLN A 92 -2.16 3.03 16.15
N GLU A 93 -1.21 2.30 15.57
CA GLU A 93 -1.27 0.85 15.56
C GLU A 93 -0.03 0.19 16.12
N TYR A 94 0.73 0.93 16.91
CA TYR A 94 2.00 0.41 17.40
C TYR A 94 1.83 -0.87 18.23
N LYS A 95 0.64 -1.07 18.81
CA LYS A 95 0.39 -2.26 19.62
C LYS A 95 0.46 -3.55 18.80
N ASP A 96 0.19 -3.46 17.52
CA ASP A 96 0.13 -4.61 16.63
C ASP A 96 1.44 -4.82 15.88
N GLY A 97 2.45 -4.01 16.19
CA GLY A 97 3.70 -4.09 15.50
C GLY A 97 3.65 -3.42 14.13
N ALA A 98 4.70 -3.60 13.35
CA ALA A 98 4.79 -2.99 12.04
C ALA A 98 3.85 -3.70 11.07
N HIS A 99 3.16 -2.94 10.24
CA HIS A 99 2.31 -3.51 9.22
C HIS A 99 1.97 -2.46 8.17
N LEU A 100 1.50 -2.94 7.04
CA LEU A 100 1.05 -2.12 5.92
C LEU A 100 -0.46 -2.20 5.83
N HIS A 101 -1.12 -1.05 5.76
CA HIS A 101 -2.55 -1.00 5.49
C HIS A 101 -2.76 -0.67 4.03
N PHE A 102 -3.43 -1.54 3.30
CA PHE A 102 -3.59 -1.47 1.86
C PHE A 102 -5.07 -1.39 1.49
N GLU A 103 -5.41 -0.47 0.59
CA GLU A 103 -6.78 -0.30 0.11
C GLU A 103 -6.77 -0.16 -1.39
N VAL A 104 -7.90 -0.54 -2.01
CA VAL A 104 -8.14 -0.32 -3.44
C VAL A 104 -9.41 0.50 -3.58
N ILE A 105 -9.37 1.49 -4.48
CA ILE A 105 -10.49 2.36 -4.76
C ILE A 105 -10.83 2.21 -6.24
N GLU A 106 -12.10 1.98 -6.54
CA GLU A 106 -12.57 1.90 -7.91
C GLU A 106 -13.71 2.87 -8.10
N ASN A 107 -13.56 3.82 -9.01
CA ASN A 107 -14.57 4.83 -9.30
C ASN A 107 -15.05 5.56 -8.04
N GLY A 108 -14.11 5.86 -7.16
CA GLY A 108 -14.39 6.64 -5.95
C GLY A 108 -14.86 5.83 -4.76
N GLU A 109 -15.00 4.52 -4.90
CA GLU A 109 -15.47 3.66 -3.83
C GLU A 109 -14.40 2.67 -3.41
N LYS A 110 -14.26 2.46 -2.11
CA LYS A 110 -13.37 1.41 -1.62
C LYS A 110 -13.97 0.06 -1.96
N ILE A 111 -13.14 -0.83 -2.47
CA ILE A 111 -13.58 -2.17 -2.82
C ILE A 111 -12.71 -3.18 -2.09
N ASP A 112 -13.10 -4.44 -2.12
CA ASP A 112 -12.35 -5.51 -1.49
C ASP A 112 -11.01 -5.70 -2.21
N PRO A 113 -9.89 -5.36 -1.58
CA PRO A 113 -8.58 -5.48 -2.26
C PRO A 113 -8.22 -6.90 -2.58
N GLU A 114 -8.75 -7.87 -1.83
CA GLU A 114 -8.39 -9.26 -2.02
C GLU A 114 -8.77 -9.75 -3.40
N THR A 115 -9.87 -9.26 -3.95
CA THR A 115 -10.29 -9.63 -5.30
C THR A 115 -9.20 -9.28 -6.32
N TYR A 116 -8.60 -8.11 -6.19
CA TYR A 116 -7.56 -7.68 -7.11
C TYR A 116 -6.25 -8.41 -6.89
N LEU A 117 -5.92 -8.67 -5.63
CA LEU A 117 -4.70 -9.42 -5.34
C LEU A 117 -4.78 -10.83 -5.89
N LEU A 118 -5.93 -11.48 -5.77
CA LEU A 118 -6.12 -12.79 -6.35
C LEU A 118 -5.95 -12.77 -7.86
N SER A 119 -6.50 -11.77 -8.51
CA SER A 119 -6.35 -11.63 -9.97
C SER A 119 -4.90 -11.43 -10.35
N SER A 120 -4.16 -10.64 -9.59
CA SER A 120 -2.78 -10.32 -9.93
C SER A 120 -1.84 -11.50 -9.72
N GLU A 121 -2.24 -12.49 -8.96
CA GLU A 121 -1.42 -13.67 -8.73
C GLU A 121 -1.49 -14.66 -9.87
N LYS A 122 -2.40 -14.46 -10.78
CA LYS A 122 -2.50 -15.32 -11.94
C LYS A 122 -1.63 -14.81 -13.06
#